data_94281a7a1219c3701052cecaa4b40c36
#
_entry.id   94281a7a1219c3701052cecaa4b40c36
#
_cell.length_a   1.000
_cell.length_b   1.000
_cell.length_c   1.000
_cell.angle_alpha   90.00
_cell.angle_beta   90.00
_cell.angle_gamma   90.00
#
_symmetry.space_group_name_H-M   'P 1'
#
loop_
_entity.id
_entity.type
_entity.pdbx_description
1 polymer ?
#
loop_
_entity_poly.entity_id
_entity_poly.type
_entity_poly.pdbx_seq_one_letter_code
_entity_poly.pdbx_strand_id
1 'polypeptide(L)'
;MSRIMIAGTGSGSGKTTIVCGLCQCIKDIGRTPSALKCGPDYIDAMFHSRVLKMRTGNLDSWFCDKTTIRTLLAKKEKSSDITVIEGVMGYYDGAGFSTKGSSFEIAQITDTPVILIVNCRGISNSVGAVLKGFTTFQENSQIRGVIFNQMSEKLYPQAKKAAQELGLIPLGFLPYKKGGALESRHLGLVTADEVVHFKEKIDTIAAQMKKSLDLEGILALAETAVPLKENEDIREAEEKEKEPVTALDKPESTGLQDTAGNKLRIAVAKDAAFCFLYEDNLEYLRANGCELVFFSPLSDKKLPEKIDGLLLYGGYPELHTKALSENETLKSEIKEQIPVSYTHLT
;
A
#
# COMPACT_ATOMS: atom_id res chain seq x y z
N MET A 1 -9.58 -17.21 0.42
CA MET A 1 -8.78 -16.10 -0.13
C MET A 1 -7.49 -16.05 0.67
N SER A 2 -6.36 -15.83 0.01
CA SER A 2 -5.05 -15.95 0.68
C SER A 2 -4.48 -14.54 0.91
N ARG A 3 -4.05 -14.25 2.14
CA ARG A 3 -3.38 -12.98 2.46
C ARG A 3 -2.30 -13.16 3.52
N ILE A 4 -1.31 -12.29 3.46
CA ILE A 4 -0.18 -12.28 4.39
C ILE A 4 0.32 -10.86 4.60
N MET A 5 0.70 -10.52 5.81
CA MET A 5 1.36 -9.25 6.09
C MET A 5 2.87 -9.44 6.25
N ILE A 6 3.64 -8.59 5.59
CA ILE A 6 5.09 -8.48 5.76
C ILE A 6 5.37 -7.26 6.63
N ALA A 7 5.68 -7.49 7.88
CA ALA A 7 6.02 -6.44 8.85
C ALA A 7 7.51 -6.49 9.24
N GLY A 8 8.02 -5.46 9.85
CA GLY A 8 9.43 -5.39 10.22
C GLY A 8 9.65 -4.98 11.67
N THR A 9 10.84 -5.24 12.19
CA THR A 9 11.25 -4.81 13.53
C THR A 9 11.50 -3.30 13.63
N GLY A 10 11.50 -2.61 12.51
CA GLY A 10 11.69 -1.15 12.42
C GLY A 10 11.74 -0.67 10.98
N SER A 11 11.90 0.64 10.80
CA SER A 11 12.20 1.22 9.48
C SER A 11 13.53 0.68 8.96
N GLY A 12 13.64 0.51 7.63
CA GLY A 12 14.87 -0.03 7.02
C GLY A 12 15.11 -1.53 7.25
N SER A 13 14.16 -2.28 7.81
CA SER A 13 14.28 -3.75 7.97
C SER A 13 14.27 -4.52 6.66
N GLY A 14 13.90 -3.87 5.52
CA GLY A 14 13.89 -4.46 4.17
C GLY A 14 12.52 -4.92 3.70
N LYS A 15 11.43 -4.45 4.32
CA LYS A 15 10.05 -4.81 3.96
C LYS A 15 9.77 -4.63 2.46
N THR A 16 9.95 -3.44 1.92
CA THR A 16 9.68 -3.12 0.51
C THR A 16 10.46 -4.02 -0.45
N THR A 17 11.75 -4.24 -0.16
CA THR A 17 12.58 -5.15 -0.96
C THR A 17 12.03 -6.57 -0.96
N ILE A 18 11.60 -7.06 0.21
CA ILE A 18 11.05 -8.41 0.37
C ILE A 18 9.68 -8.53 -0.27
N VAL A 19 8.82 -7.53 -0.10
CA VAL A 19 7.48 -7.51 -0.74
C VAL A 19 7.62 -7.53 -2.25
N CYS A 20 8.47 -6.68 -2.83
CA CYS A 20 8.69 -6.66 -4.29
C CYS A 20 9.21 -8.00 -4.82
N GLY A 21 10.23 -8.57 -4.16
CA GLY A 21 10.78 -9.86 -4.54
C GLY A 21 9.78 -11.00 -4.39
N LEU A 22 8.99 -11.01 -3.30
CA LEU A 22 7.95 -12.00 -3.05
C LEU A 22 6.83 -11.93 -4.11
N CYS A 23 6.33 -10.72 -4.40
CA CYS A 23 5.34 -10.52 -5.44
C CYS A 23 5.84 -10.97 -6.82
N GLN A 24 7.12 -10.75 -7.12
CA GLN A 24 7.72 -11.29 -8.35
C GLN A 24 7.78 -12.82 -8.31
N CYS A 25 8.18 -13.44 -7.20
CA CYS A 25 8.17 -14.91 -7.07
C CYS A 25 6.76 -15.49 -7.27
N ILE A 26 5.74 -14.83 -6.73
CA ILE A 26 4.34 -15.25 -6.88
C ILE A 26 3.90 -15.19 -8.36
N LYS A 27 4.29 -14.12 -9.09
CA LYS A 27 4.04 -14.01 -10.53
C LYS A 27 4.74 -15.09 -11.33
N ASP A 28 5.98 -15.40 -10.98
CA ASP A 28 6.79 -16.39 -11.68
C ASP A 28 6.22 -17.82 -11.59
N ILE A 29 5.38 -18.09 -10.59
CA ILE A 29 4.61 -19.35 -10.48
C ILE A 29 3.21 -19.27 -11.09
N GLY A 30 2.90 -18.18 -11.83
CA GLY A 30 1.64 -18.02 -12.55
C GLY A 30 0.45 -17.55 -11.70
N ARG A 31 0.68 -17.11 -10.44
CA ARG A 31 -0.38 -16.52 -9.58
C ARG A 31 -0.38 -15.00 -9.70
N THR A 32 -1.54 -14.40 -9.48
CA THR A 32 -1.75 -12.94 -9.52
C THR A 32 -1.69 -12.35 -8.11
N PRO A 33 -0.58 -11.67 -7.72
CA PRO A 33 -0.53 -10.96 -6.45
C PRO A 33 -1.19 -9.59 -6.52
N SER A 34 -1.72 -9.12 -5.39
CA SER A 34 -1.96 -7.71 -5.12
C SER A 34 -1.10 -7.26 -3.95
N ALA A 35 -0.74 -5.97 -3.90
CA ALA A 35 -0.01 -5.40 -2.78
C ALA A 35 -0.79 -4.25 -2.16
N LEU A 36 -0.97 -4.30 -0.84
CA LEU A 36 -1.56 -3.23 -0.06
C LEU A 36 -0.52 -2.67 0.90
N LYS A 37 -0.49 -1.36 1.09
CA LYS A 37 0.41 -0.69 2.02
C LYS A 37 -0.35 -0.27 3.29
N CYS A 38 0.20 -0.53 4.47
CA CYS A 38 -0.31 0.03 5.71
C CYS A 38 -0.03 1.52 5.78
N GLY A 39 -1.04 2.30 6.21
CA GLY A 39 -0.92 3.74 6.42
C GLY A 39 -0.87 4.58 5.15
N PRO A 40 -0.65 5.90 5.29
CA PRO A 40 -0.72 6.89 4.21
C PRO A 40 0.56 6.97 3.37
N ASP A 41 1.15 5.84 3.02
CA ASP A 41 2.36 5.77 2.21
C ASP A 41 2.01 5.62 0.72
N TYR A 42 2.05 6.73 0.00
CA TYR A 42 1.79 6.76 -1.45
C TYR A 42 2.94 6.19 -2.27
N ILE A 43 4.18 6.33 -1.77
CA ILE A 43 5.40 6.06 -2.53
C ILE A 43 5.52 4.59 -2.87
N ASP A 44 5.40 3.71 -1.86
CA ASP A 44 5.51 2.26 -2.05
C ASP A 44 4.36 1.73 -2.93
N ALA A 45 3.12 2.22 -2.74
CA ALA A 45 1.98 1.82 -3.56
C ALA A 45 2.17 2.21 -5.04
N MET A 46 2.66 3.43 -5.32
CA MET A 46 2.98 3.87 -6.69
C MET A 46 4.12 3.04 -7.30
N PHE A 47 5.16 2.73 -6.52
CA PHE A 47 6.26 1.91 -6.98
C PHE A 47 5.79 0.50 -7.38
N HIS A 48 5.02 -0.17 -6.52
CA HIS A 48 4.45 -1.48 -6.82
C HIS A 48 3.58 -1.47 -8.09
N SER A 49 2.76 -0.43 -8.25
CA SER A 49 1.91 -0.28 -9.43
C SER A 49 2.73 -0.10 -10.71
N ARG A 50 3.72 0.81 -10.70
CA ARG A 50 4.51 1.17 -11.88
C ARG A 50 5.51 0.08 -12.27
N VAL A 51 6.27 -0.44 -11.30
CA VAL A 51 7.39 -1.36 -11.57
C VAL A 51 6.90 -2.80 -11.68
N LEU A 52 6.02 -3.23 -10.77
CA LEU A 52 5.51 -4.58 -10.76
C LEU A 52 4.21 -4.75 -11.55
N LYS A 53 3.59 -3.67 -12.03
CA LYS A 53 2.30 -3.69 -12.77
C LYS A 53 1.26 -4.54 -12.02
N MET A 54 1.07 -4.22 -10.74
CA MET A 54 0.13 -4.90 -9.86
C MET A 54 -0.99 -3.96 -9.44
N ARG A 55 -2.09 -4.53 -8.99
CA ARG A 55 -3.10 -3.78 -8.25
C ARG A 55 -2.56 -3.44 -6.88
N THR A 56 -2.70 -2.19 -6.49
CA THR A 56 -2.22 -1.64 -5.22
C THR A 56 -3.32 -0.86 -4.53
N GLY A 57 -3.09 -0.52 -3.27
CA GLY A 57 -3.96 0.32 -2.47
C GLY A 57 -3.37 0.52 -1.09
N ASN A 58 -4.08 1.24 -0.24
CA ASN A 58 -3.66 1.50 1.12
C ASN A 58 -4.70 0.98 2.12
N LEU A 59 -4.23 0.51 3.27
CA LEU A 59 -5.04 0.19 4.43
C LEU A 59 -4.61 1.14 5.54
N ASP A 60 -5.41 2.18 5.75
CA ASP A 60 -5.06 3.28 6.66
C ASP A 60 -6.09 3.40 7.78
N SER A 61 -5.74 2.92 8.98
CA SER A 61 -6.58 2.99 10.16
C SER A 61 -6.60 4.37 10.84
N TRP A 62 -5.85 5.34 10.32
CA TRP A 62 -5.95 6.72 10.75
C TRP A 62 -7.15 7.43 10.11
N PHE A 63 -7.39 7.20 8.82
CA PHE A 63 -8.47 7.83 8.07
C PHE A 63 -9.71 6.96 7.93
N CYS A 64 -9.57 5.62 7.99
CA CYS A 64 -10.63 4.68 7.75
C CYS A 64 -11.00 3.91 9.03
N ASP A 65 -12.27 3.64 9.23
CA ASP A 65 -12.74 2.75 10.26
C ASP A 65 -12.47 1.26 9.91
N LYS A 66 -12.76 0.38 10.85
CA LYS A 66 -12.52 -1.07 10.70
C LYS A 66 -13.30 -1.67 9.55
N THR A 67 -14.53 -1.24 9.34
CA THR A 67 -15.43 -1.74 8.30
C THR A 67 -14.90 -1.35 6.92
N THR A 68 -14.53 -0.09 6.74
CA THR A 68 -13.91 0.41 5.50
C THR A 68 -12.63 -0.34 5.17
N ILE A 69 -11.72 -0.55 6.14
CA ILE A 69 -10.47 -1.31 5.95
C ILE A 69 -10.76 -2.73 5.47
N ARG A 70 -11.71 -3.43 6.11
CA ARG A 70 -12.10 -4.79 5.73
C ARG A 70 -12.72 -4.83 4.34
N THR A 71 -13.55 -3.85 3.98
CA THR A 71 -14.17 -3.72 2.66
C THR A 71 -13.12 -3.50 1.57
N LEU A 72 -12.18 -2.57 1.78
CA LEU A 72 -11.08 -2.33 0.84
C LEU A 72 -10.23 -3.59 0.64
N LEU A 73 -9.91 -4.30 1.71
CA LEU A 73 -9.16 -5.56 1.63
C LEU A 73 -9.95 -6.63 0.87
N ALA A 74 -11.22 -6.85 1.20
CA ALA A 74 -12.09 -7.82 0.53
C ALA A 74 -12.20 -7.55 -0.98
N LYS A 75 -12.30 -6.28 -1.38
CA LYS A 75 -12.33 -5.86 -2.79
C LYS A 75 -11.04 -6.23 -3.53
N LYS A 76 -9.87 -6.07 -2.90
CA LYS A 76 -8.58 -6.46 -3.50
C LYS A 76 -8.41 -7.98 -3.56
N GLU A 77 -8.84 -8.71 -2.53
CA GLU A 77 -8.82 -10.19 -2.50
C GLU A 77 -9.66 -10.82 -3.62
N LYS A 78 -10.82 -10.24 -3.97
CA LYS A 78 -11.67 -10.72 -5.09
C LYS A 78 -10.96 -10.66 -6.45
N SER A 79 -9.92 -9.87 -6.57
CA SER A 79 -9.22 -9.57 -7.83
C SER A 79 -7.80 -10.12 -7.93
N SER A 80 -7.38 -10.94 -6.95
CA SER A 80 -6.04 -11.53 -6.87
C SER A 80 -6.08 -12.92 -6.25
N ASP A 81 -5.07 -13.75 -6.54
CA ASP A 81 -4.92 -15.07 -5.92
C ASP A 81 -4.34 -14.97 -4.50
N ILE A 82 -3.58 -13.92 -4.26
CA ILE A 82 -2.95 -13.64 -2.96
C ILE A 82 -2.74 -12.14 -2.76
N THR A 83 -3.11 -11.66 -1.58
CA THR A 83 -2.88 -10.27 -1.17
C THR A 83 -1.70 -10.18 -0.19
N VAL A 84 -0.68 -9.43 -0.56
CA VAL A 84 0.49 -9.13 0.27
C VAL A 84 0.31 -7.74 0.88
N ILE A 85 0.23 -7.67 2.20
CA ILE A 85 0.12 -6.40 2.92
C ILE A 85 1.51 -5.99 3.39
N GLU A 86 1.99 -4.85 2.95
CA GLU A 86 3.26 -4.28 3.39
C GLU A 86 3.06 -3.39 4.61
N GLY A 87 3.71 -3.73 5.72
CA GLY A 87 3.68 -2.93 6.95
C GLY A 87 4.43 -1.61 6.82
N VAL A 88 4.08 -0.67 7.67
CA VAL A 88 4.73 0.64 7.82
C VAL A 88 5.64 0.63 9.06
N MET A 89 6.75 1.37 9.03
CA MET A 89 7.71 1.51 10.16
C MET A 89 8.06 0.17 10.83
N GLY A 90 8.14 0.10 12.16
CA GLY A 90 8.14 -1.13 12.92
C GLY A 90 6.71 -1.64 13.15
N TYR A 91 6.59 -2.93 13.42
CA TYR A 91 5.29 -3.61 13.51
C TYR A 91 4.32 -2.93 14.50
N TYR A 92 4.83 -2.48 15.63
CA TYR A 92 4.06 -1.83 16.68
C TYR A 92 4.12 -0.30 16.65
N ASP A 93 4.88 0.29 15.72
CA ASP A 93 5.05 1.73 15.64
C ASP A 93 3.82 2.37 15.00
N GLY A 94 3.12 3.18 15.76
CA GLY A 94 1.96 3.96 15.34
C GLY A 94 2.12 5.44 15.69
N ALA A 95 1.03 6.15 15.82
CA ALA A 95 1.03 7.56 16.13
C ALA A 95 1.53 7.81 17.55
N GLY A 96 2.61 8.57 17.70
CA GLY A 96 3.29 8.80 18.97
C GLY A 96 3.87 7.51 19.54
N PHE A 97 3.64 7.23 20.84
CA PHE A 97 4.00 5.99 21.51
C PHE A 97 2.81 5.03 21.63
N SER A 98 2.01 4.89 20.56
CA SER A 98 0.86 4.00 20.55
C SER A 98 0.91 3.04 19.38
N THR A 99 0.05 2.02 19.39
CA THR A 99 -0.12 1.11 18.25
C THR A 99 -1.19 1.60 17.26
N LYS A 100 -1.82 2.78 17.48
CA LYS A 100 -2.83 3.33 16.59
C LYS A 100 -2.19 3.75 15.26
N GLY A 101 -2.74 3.30 14.16
CA GLY A 101 -2.17 3.52 12.82
C GLY A 101 -1.00 2.59 12.47
N SER A 102 -0.66 1.62 13.34
CA SER A 102 0.45 0.70 13.12
C SER A 102 0.08 -0.49 12.22
N SER A 103 1.09 -1.19 11.75
CA SER A 103 0.91 -2.49 11.06
C SER A 103 0.23 -3.53 11.95
N PHE A 104 0.48 -3.50 13.26
CA PHE A 104 -0.19 -4.35 14.24
C PHE A 104 -1.70 -4.12 14.26
N GLU A 105 -2.15 -2.86 14.31
CA GLU A 105 -3.57 -2.53 14.30
C GLU A 105 -4.26 -3.04 13.03
N ILE A 106 -3.65 -2.86 11.86
CA ILE A 106 -4.17 -3.39 10.60
C ILE A 106 -4.23 -4.92 10.62
N ALA A 107 -3.19 -5.60 11.14
CA ALA A 107 -3.21 -7.06 11.26
C ALA A 107 -4.35 -7.56 12.18
N GLN A 108 -4.64 -6.83 13.28
CA GLN A 108 -5.76 -7.12 14.17
C GLN A 108 -7.12 -6.89 13.50
N ILE A 109 -7.30 -5.76 12.82
CA ILE A 109 -8.55 -5.41 12.13
C ILE A 109 -8.89 -6.46 11.05
N THR A 110 -7.86 -6.97 10.38
CA THR A 110 -8.02 -7.85 9.21
C THR A 110 -7.81 -9.33 9.50
N ASP A 111 -7.49 -9.70 10.75
CA ASP A 111 -7.14 -11.08 11.13
C ASP A 111 -6.10 -11.70 10.18
N THR A 112 -5.07 -10.93 9.84
CA THR A 112 -4.05 -11.31 8.86
C THR A 112 -2.83 -11.92 9.54
N PRO A 113 -2.38 -13.13 9.16
CA PRO A 113 -1.13 -13.69 9.64
C PRO A 113 0.07 -12.86 9.20
N VAL A 114 1.04 -12.70 10.09
CA VAL A 114 2.18 -11.80 9.92
C VAL A 114 3.49 -12.57 9.81
N ILE A 115 4.30 -12.22 8.81
CA ILE A 115 5.71 -12.59 8.72
C ILE A 115 6.54 -11.39 9.19
N LEU A 116 7.28 -11.59 10.26
CA LEU A 116 8.18 -10.57 10.80
C LEU A 116 9.53 -10.59 10.07
N ILE A 117 9.94 -9.46 9.52
CA ILE A 117 11.27 -9.28 8.96
C ILE A 117 12.19 -8.76 10.05
N VAL A 118 13.21 -9.54 10.36
CA VAL A 118 14.26 -9.18 11.32
C VAL A 118 15.53 -8.82 10.57
N ASN A 119 15.99 -7.58 10.72
CA ASN A 119 17.31 -7.20 10.21
C ASN A 119 18.39 -7.77 11.11
N CYS A 120 19.17 -8.71 10.58
CA CYS A 120 20.18 -9.47 11.32
C CYS A 120 21.61 -8.94 11.15
N ARG A 121 21.79 -7.73 10.60
CA ARG A 121 23.12 -7.13 10.47
C ARG A 121 23.73 -6.86 11.83
N GLY A 122 24.83 -7.53 12.15
CA GLY A 122 25.52 -7.39 13.45
C GLY A 122 24.81 -8.07 14.63
N ILE A 123 23.81 -8.93 14.36
CA ILE A 123 23.10 -9.70 15.38
C ILE A 123 23.42 -11.20 15.22
N SER A 124 23.62 -11.91 16.31
CA SER A 124 23.69 -13.36 16.34
C SER A 124 22.67 -13.93 17.34
N ASN A 125 23.07 -14.41 18.50
CA ASN A 125 22.16 -15.02 19.48
C ASN A 125 21.06 -14.05 19.99
N SER A 126 21.30 -12.74 19.96
CA SER A 126 20.30 -11.73 20.35
C SER A 126 19.06 -11.73 19.46
N VAL A 127 19.08 -12.42 18.30
CA VAL A 127 17.91 -12.58 17.45
C VAL A 127 16.74 -13.24 18.20
N GLY A 128 17.04 -14.21 19.09
CA GLY A 128 16.02 -14.84 19.94
C GLY A 128 15.32 -13.85 20.89
N ALA A 129 16.09 -12.92 21.48
CA ALA A 129 15.53 -11.88 22.35
C ALA A 129 14.61 -10.91 21.54
N VAL A 130 15.02 -10.54 20.31
CA VAL A 130 14.19 -9.72 19.41
C VAL A 130 12.89 -10.45 19.09
N LEU A 131 12.95 -11.70 18.67
CA LEU A 131 11.76 -12.50 18.33
C LEU A 131 10.83 -12.64 19.54
N LYS A 132 11.38 -13.00 20.71
CA LYS A 132 10.59 -13.11 21.93
C LYS A 132 9.89 -11.79 22.27
N GLY A 133 10.61 -10.66 22.22
CA GLY A 133 10.04 -9.34 22.47
C GLY A 133 8.86 -9.06 21.54
N PHE A 134 9.03 -9.24 20.25
CA PHE A 134 7.96 -8.97 19.27
C PHE A 134 6.76 -9.91 19.41
N THR A 135 6.95 -11.16 19.78
CA THR A 135 5.84 -12.12 19.93
C THR A 135 5.06 -11.96 21.22
N THR A 136 5.66 -11.35 22.26
CA THR A 136 5.06 -11.25 23.60
C THR A 136 4.72 -9.81 24.02
N PHE A 137 5.14 -8.80 23.25
CA PHE A 137 4.92 -7.40 23.59
C PHE A 137 3.43 -7.01 23.60
N GLN A 138 2.66 -7.56 22.68
CA GLN A 138 1.20 -7.40 22.63
C GLN A 138 0.53 -8.77 22.57
N GLU A 139 -0.62 -8.90 23.20
CA GLU A 139 -1.47 -10.08 23.05
C GLU A 139 -1.90 -10.24 21.59
N ASN A 140 -2.02 -11.48 21.13
CA ASN A 140 -2.47 -11.80 19.78
C ASN A 140 -1.66 -11.09 18.68
N SER A 141 -0.33 -11.07 18.79
CA SER A 141 0.55 -10.36 17.87
C SER A 141 0.37 -10.73 16.39
N GLN A 142 -0.38 -11.79 16.06
CA GLN A 142 -0.55 -12.37 14.72
C GLN A 142 0.76 -12.76 14.03
N ILE A 143 1.91 -12.61 14.68
CA ILE A 143 3.21 -13.01 14.12
C ILE A 143 3.25 -14.54 14.15
N ARG A 144 3.32 -15.15 12.96
CA ARG A 144 3.35 -16.61 12.76
C ARG A 144 4.63 -17.08 12.11
N GLY A 145 5.24 -16.22 11.29
CA GLY A 145 6.45 -16.54 10.57
C GLY A 145 7.54 -15.49 10.73
N VAL A 146 8.77 -15.86 10.37
CA VAL A 146 9.90 -14.94 10.38
C VAL A 146 10.80 -15.15 9.17
N ILE A 147 11.28 -14.04 8.59
CA ILE A 147 12.35 -14.01 7.60
C ILE A 147 13.52 -13.22 8.17
N PHE A 148 14.71 -13.80 8.12
CA PHE A 148 15.93 -13.17 8.60
C PHE A 148 16.63 -12.43 7.47
N ASN A 149 16.52 -11.11 7.46
CA ASN A 149 17.15 -10.26 6.44
C ASN A 149 18.58 -9.89 6.82
N GLN A 150 19.48 -9.82 5.86
CA GLN A 150 20.92 -9.54 6.01
C GLN A 150 21.64 -10.56 6.93
N MET A 151 21.20 -11.81 6.89
CA MET A 151 21.78 -12.92 7.67
C MET A 151 22.73 -13.75 6.80
N SER A 152 23.82 -14.21 7.38
CA SER A 152 24.68 -15.18 6.71
C SER A 152 24.09 -16.59 6.81
N GLU A 153 24.33 -17.40 5.77
CA GLU A 153 23.92 -18.80 5.72
C GLU A 153 24.43 -19.61 6.92
N LYS A 154 25.64 -19.30 7.38
CA LYS A 154 26.27 -20.00 8.55
C LYS A 154 25.52 -19.78 9.87
N LEU A 155 24.88 -18.64 10.05
CA LEU A 155 24.12 -18.29 11.26
C LEU A 155 22.64 -18.72 11.18
N TYR A 156 22.12 -18.98 10.00
CA TYR A 156 20.72 -19.33 9.83
C TYR A 156 20.24 -20.54 10.63
N PRO A 157 21.01 -21.67 10.74
CA PRO A 157 20.55 -22.83 11.52
C PRO A 157 20.23 -22.50 12.98
N GLN A 158 21.03 -21.63 13.63
CA GLN A 158 20.81 -21.22 15.02
C GLN A 158 19.61 -20.30 15.13
N ALA A 159 19.46 -19.34 14.20
CA ALA A 159 18.30 -18.44 14.15
C ALA A 159 17.00 -19.20 13.86
N LYS A 160 17.05 -20.21 12.99
CA LYS A 160 15.95 -21.13 12.70
C LYS A 160 15.49 -21.85 13.98
N LYS A 161 16.44 -22.41 14.74
CA LYS A 161 16.14 -23.09 16.01
C LYS A 161 15.50 -22.14 17.01
N ALA A 162 16.05 -20.93 17.19
CA ALA A 162 15.50 -19.93 18.10
C ALA A 162 14.06 -19.52 17.72
N ALA A 163 13.73 -19.41 16.43
CA ALA A 163 12.38 -19.15 15.99
C ALA A 163 11.43 -20.32 16.31
N GLN A 164 11.84 -21.54 16.04
CA GLN A 164 11.06 -22.76 16.32
C GLN A 164 10.76 -22.94 17.81
N GLU A 165 11.73 -22.64 18.69
CA GLU A 165 11.55 -22.67 20.15
C GLU A 165 10.49 -21.66 20.64
N LEU A 166 10.24 -20.59 19.87
CA LEU A 166 9.20 -19.60 20.12
C LEU A 166 7.86 -19.90 19.39
N GLY A 167 7.76 -21.06 18.74
CA GLY A 167 6.56 -21.43 17.97
C GLY A 167 6.37 -20.68 16.65
N LEU A 168 7.43 -20.02 16.15
CA LEU A 168 7.41 -19.32 14.87
C LEU A 168 7.84 -20.24 13.72
N ILE A 169 7.28 -20.02 12.54
CA ILE A 169 7.69 -20.69 11.30
C ILE A 169 8.89 -19.93 10.71
N PRO A 170 10.10 -20.52 10.70
CA PRO A 170 11.26 -19.89 10.06
C PRO A 170 11.20 -20.06 8.54
N LEU A 171 10.86 -18.99 7.84
CA LEU A 171 10.59 -18.96 6.41
C LEU A 171 11.85 -18.64 5.56
N GLY A 172 13.03 -18.70 6.17
CA GLY A 172 14.29 -18.54 5.46
C GLY A 172 15.04 -17.25 5.79
N PHE A 173 16.03 -16.96 4.98
CA PHE A 173 16.90 -15.79 5.16
C PHE A 173 17.28 -15.14 3.84
N LEU A 174 17.68 -13.87 3.89
CA LEU A 174 18.31 -13.16 2.78
C LEU A 174 19.72 -12.75 3.21
N PRO A 175 20.75 -13.10 2.43
CA PRO A 175 22.12 -12.69 2.72
C PRO A 175 22.31 -11.20 2.49
N TYR A 176 23.25 -10.59 3.21
CA TYR A 176 23.67 -9.22 2.89
C TYR A 176 24.28 -9.16 1.49
N LYS A 177 23.76 -8.31 0.65
CA LYS A 177 24.29 -8.04 -0.69
C LYS A 177 24.43 -6.53 -0.87
N LYS A 178 25.66 -6.05 -1.12
CA LYS A 178 25.91 -4.64 -1.36
C LYS A 178 25.09 -4.18 -2.57
N GLY A 179 24.31 -3.10 -2.43
CA GLY A 179 23.42 -2.60 -3.48
C GLY A 179 22.16 -3.46 -3.73
N GLY A 180 21.92 -4.50 -2.92
CA GLY A 180 20.76 -5.40 -3.05
C GLY A 180 19.46 -4.87 -2.46
N ALA A 181 19.47 -3.77 -1.71
CA ALA A 181 18.27 -3.14 -1.18
C ALA A 181 17.65 -2.18 -2.20
N LEU A 182 16.32 -2.11 -2.21
CA LEU A 182 15.61 -1.02 -2.88
C LEU A 182 15.64 0.18 -1.92
N GLU A 183 16.21 1.29 -2.37
CA GLU A 183 16.27 2.51 -1.58
C GLU A 183 14.93 3.24 -1.70
N SER A 184 14.21 3.42 -0.59
CA SER A 184 12.84 3.92 -0.58
C SER A 184 12.70 5.42 -0.89
N ARG A 185 13.77 6.21 -0.72
CA ARG A 185 13.69 7.68 -0.76
C ARG A 185 13.29 8.29 -2.12
N HIS A 186 13.39 7.56 -3.24
CA HIS A 186 13.11 8.07 -4.59
C HIS A 186 12.13 7.19 -5.39
N LEU A 187 11.49 6.21 -4.75
CA LEU A 187 10.62 5.24 -5.45
C LEU A 187 9.36 5.89 -6.05
N GLY A 188 8.94 7.05 -5.56
CA GLY A 188 7.74 7.75 -6.04
C GLY A 188 7.87 8.44 -7.39
N LEU A 189 9.11 8.79 -7.80
CA LEU A 189 9.40 9.54 -9.02
C LEU A 189 10.16 8.70 -10.06
N VAL A 190 9.89 7.40 -10.11
CA VAL A 190 10.60 6.48 -11.02
C VAL A 190 10.31 6.83 -12.48
N THR A 191 11.35 7.16 -13.22
CA THR A 191 11.29 7.40 -14.68
C THR A 191 11.18 6.09 -15.46
N ALA A 192 10.87 6.16 -16.76
CA ALA A 192 10.76 4.97 -17.61
C ALA A 192 12.04 4.12 -17.63
N ASP A 193 13.21 4.76 -17.69
CA ASP A 193 14.51 4.08 -17.68
C ASP A 193 14.82 3.45 -16.33
N GLU A 194 14.46 4.13 -15.24
CA GLU A 194 14.58 3.59 -13.89
C GLU A 194 13.66 2.39 -13.66
N VAL A 195 12.47 2.35 -14.29
CA VAL A 195 11.56 1.18 -14.22
C VAL A 195 12.26 -0.08 -14.70
N VAL A 196 13.01 -0.02 -15.81
CA VAL A 196 13.76 -1.18 -16.33
C VAL A 196 14.83 -1.61 -15.33
N HIS A 197 15.62 -0.66 -14.82
CA HIS A 197 16.67 -0.95 -13.83
C HIS A 197 16.10 -1.57 -12.54
N PHE A 198 14.99 -1.02 -12.03
CA PHE A 198 14.33 -1.58 -10.85
C PHE A 198 13.77 -2.98 -11.11
N LYS A 199 13.25 -3.24 -12.31
CA LYS A 199 12.75 -4.56 -12.69
C LYS A 199 13.87 -5.61 -12.66
N GLU A 200 15.02 -5.34 -13.26
CA GLU A 200 16.20 -6.22 -13.22
C GLU A 200 16.67 -6.48 -11.78
N LYS A 201 16.65 -5.44 -10.95
CA LYS A 201 17.01 -5.55 -9.53
C LYS A 201 16.03 -6.43 -8.77
N ILE A 202 14.72 -6.29 -9.02
CA ILE A 202 13.68 -7.12 -8.41
C ILE A 202 13.83 -8.57 -8.88
N ASP A 203 14.08 -8.83 -10.15
CA ASP A 203 14.30 -10.17 -10.68
C ASP A 203 15.51 -10.85 -10.02
N THR A 204 16.58 -10.07 -9.76
CA THR A 204 17.76 -10.56 -9.00
C THR A 204 17.40 -10.90 -7.56
N ILE A 205 16.58 -10.08 -6.89
CA ILE A 205 16.09 -10.31 -5.53
C ILE A 205 15.21 -11.56 -5.51
N ALA A 206 14.27 -11.69 -6.44
CA ALA A 206 13.39 -12.84 -6.56
C ALA A 206 14.17 -14.14 -6.79
N ALA A 207 15.20 -14.11 -7.65
CA ALA A 207 16.07 -15.25 -7.87
C ALA A 207 16.84 -15.67 -6.59
N GLN A 208 17.25 -14.71 -5.76
CA GLN A 208 17.86 -15.00 -4.46
C GLN A 208 16.83 -15.57 -3.48
N MET A 209 15.61 -15.02 -3.45
CA MET A 209 14.53 -15.52 -2.58
C MET A 209 14.18 -16.96 -2.88
N LYS A 210 14.05 -17.34 -4.15
CA LYS A 210 13.80 -18.73 -4.58
C LYS A 210 14.85 -19.73 -4.07
N LYS A 211 16.06 -19.27 -3.75
CA LYS A 211 17.17 -20.11 -3.23
C LYS A 211 17.17 -20.23 -1.71
N SER A 212 16.68 -19.21 -0.99
CA SER A 212 16.94 -19.09 0.45
C SER A 212 15.66 -18.86 1.28
N LEU A 213 14.50 -18.69 0.66
CA LEU A 213 13.21 -18.63 1.34
C LEU A 213 12.38 -19.88 1.06
N ASP A 214 11.60 -20.27 2.04
CA ASP A 214 10.55 -21.29 1.92
C ASP A 214 9.27 -20.63 1.35
N LEU A 215 9.20 -20.53 0.01
CA LEU A 215 8.07 -19.90 -0.68
C LEU A 215 6.78 -20.71 -0.50
N GLU A 216 6.86 -22.04 -0.42
CA GLU A 216 5.70 -22.90 -0.18
C GLU A 216 5.16 -22.67 1.24
N GLY A 217 6.04 -22.57 2.23
CA GLY A 217 5.66 -22.22 3.60
C GLY A 217 5.04 -20.82 3.72
N ILE A 218 5.53 -19.85 2.95
CA ILE A 218 4.92 -18.49 2.90
C ILE A 218 3.50 -18.56 2.31
N LEU A 219 3.30 -19.28 1.23
CA LEU A 219 1.99 -19.43 0.59
C LEU A 219 1.02 -20.22 1.49
N ALA A 220 1.48 -21.31 2.10
CA ALA A 220 0.69 -22.08 3.05
C ALA A 220 0.27 -21.22 4.26
N LEU A 221 1.17 -20.37 4.78
CA LEU A 221 0.84 -19.44 5.85
C LEU A 221 -0.20 -18.40 5.40
N ALA A 222 -0.10 -17.88 4.18
CA ALA A 222 -1.10 -16.94 3.64
C ALA A 222 -2.49 -17.57 3.51
N GLU A 223 -2.58 -18.87 3.22
CA GLU A 223 -3.82 -19.64 3.13
C GLU A 223 -4.48 -19.86 4.51
N THR A 224 -3.77 -19.69 5.61
CA THR A 224 -4.34 -19.77 6.98
C THR A 224 -5.12 -18.51 7.37
N ALA A 225 -5.09 -17.45 6.56
CA ALA A 225 -5.83 -16.23 6.83
C ALA A 225 -7.33 -16.53 6.93
N VAL A 226 -7.94 -16.12 8.05
CA VAL A 226 -9.37 -16.31 8.28
C VAL A 226 -10.15 -15.50 7.25
N PRO A 227 -11.11 -16.09 6.53
CA PRO A 227 -11.97 -15.33 5.63
C PRO A 227 -12.53 -14.11 6.37
N LEU A 228 -12.43 -12.95 5.74
CA LEU A 228 -13.12 -11.77 6.26
C LEU A 228 -14.59 -12.17 6.32
N LYS A 229 -15.14 -12.25 7.54
CA LYS A 229 -16.57 -12.53 7.66
C LYS A 229 -17.28 -11.50 6.79
N GLU A 230 -18.10 -11.97 5.87
CA GLU A 230 -19.14 -11.15 5.27
C GLU A 230 -20.10 -10.79 6.42
N ASN A 231 -19.69 -9.87 7.27
CA ASN A 231 -20.59 -9.28 8.23
C ASN A 231 -21.65 -8.53 7.43
N GLU A 232 -22.85 -8.47 7.97
CA GLU A 232 -23.89 -7.54 7.49
C GLU A 232 -23.27 -6.15 7.24
N ASP A 233 -22.30 -5.74 8.07
CA ASP A 233 -21.53 -4.50 7.92
C ASP A 233 -20.76 -4.37 6.59
N ILE A 234 -20.16 -5.47 6.06
CA ILE A 234 -19.46 -5.42 4.76
C ILE A 234 -20.46 -5.39 3.60
N ARG A 235 -21.58 -6.15 3.73
CA ARG A 235 -22.68 -6.08 2.75
C ARG A 235 -23.36 -4.72 2.79
N GLU A 236 -23.64 -4.20 3.97
CA GLU A 236 -24.16 -2.84 4.11
C GLU A 236 -23.19 -1.75 3.61
N ALA A 237 -21.87 -1.93 3.80
CA ALA A 237 -20.89 -1.02 3.26
C ALA A 237 -20.77 -1.14 1.73
N GLU A 238 -20.80 -2.36 1.16
CA GLU A 238 -20.86 -2.58 -0.29
C GLU A 238 -22.20 -2.13 -0.89
N GLU A 239 -23.28 -2.21 -0.14
CA GLU A 239 -24.59 -1.67 -0.53
C GLU A 239 -24.62 -0.15 -0.38
N LYS A 240 -24.02 0.41 0.68
CA LYS A 240 -23.82 1.87 0.84
C LYS A 240 -22.82 2.45 -0.17
N GLU A 241 -21.82 1.71 -0.64
CA GLU A 241 -21.02 2.11 -1.80
C GLU A 241 -21.83 2.11 -3.10
N LYS A 242 -22.92 1.37 -3.15
CA LYS A 242 -23.89 1.40 -4.26
C LYS A 242 -24.98 2.45 -4.05
N GLU A 243 -25.19 2.89 -2.80
CA GLU A 243 -26.06 4.03 -2.51
C GLU A 243 -25.24 5.34 -2.62
N PRO A 244 -25.73 6.33 -3.36
CA PRO A 244 -25.08 7.63 -3.43
C PRO A 244 -25.01 8.25 -2.04
N VAL A 245 -23.85 8.81 -1.68
CA VAL A 245 -23.62 9.46 -0.39
C VAL A 245 -24.64 10.58 -0.20
N THR A 246 -25.54 10.40 0.74
CA THR A 246 -26.39 11.48 1.24
C THR A 246 -25.62 12.29 2.27
N ALA A 247 -24.91 13.28 1.83
CA ALA A 247 -24.61 14.42 2.68
C ALA A 247 -25.87 15.30 2.70
N LEU A 248 -26.52 15.37 3.90
CA LEU A 248 -27.56 16.35 4.21
C LEU A 248 -28.68 16.47 3.17
N ASP A 249 -29.79 15.83 3.45
CA ASP A 249 -31.06 15.84 2.72
C ASP A 249 -31.09 15.12 1.35
N LYS A 250 -31.84 14.02 1.31
CA LYS A 250 -32.04 13.17 0.15
C LYS A 250 -32.51 13.97 -1.08
N PRO A 251 -31.91 13.74 -2.25
CA PRO A 251 -32.71 13.54 -3.44
C PRO A 251 -32.72 12.05 -3.83
N GLU A 252 -33.90 11.54 -4.09
CA GLU A 252 -34.13 10.27 -4.76
C GLU A 252 -33.60 10.33 -6.19
N SER A 253 -32.29 10.05 -6.40
CA SER A 253 -31.79 9.79 -7.76
C SER A 253 -30.38 9.23 -7.76
N THR A 254 -30.16 8.26 -8.57
CA THR A 254 -29.03 7.46 -8.95
C THR A 254 -27.77 8.28 -9.32
N GLY A 255 -26.82 8.41 -8.37
CA GLY A 255 -25.49 8.98 -8.61
C GLY A 255 -25.40 10.49 -8.38
N LEU A 256 -24.17 10.99 -8.21
CA LEU A 256 -23.88 12.43 -8.15
C LEU A 256 -24.14 13.06 -9.51
N GLN A 257 -25.15 13.93 -9.59
CA GLN A 257 -25.56 14.60 -10.82
C GLN A 257 -25.62 16.12 -10.59
N ASP A 258 -25.44 16.87 -11.67
CA ASP A 258 -25.70 18.30 -11.64
C ASP A 258 -27.22 18.60 -11.53
N THR A 259 -27.58 19.87 -11.40
CA THR A 259 -28.98 20.32 -11.32
C THR A 259 -29.79 19.97 -12.57
N ALA A 260 -29.17 19.57 -13.66
CA ALA A 260 -29.77 19.15 -14.91
C ALA A 260 -29.81 17.63 -15.12
N GLY A 261 -29.33 16.83 -14.12
CA GLY A 261 -29.32 15.38 -14.20
C GLY A 261 -28.11 14.79 -14.96
N ASN A 262 -27.11 15.62 -15.30
CA ASN A 262 -25.86 15.14 -15.92
C ASN A 262 -24.87 14.64 -14.90
N LYS A 263 -23.98 13.71 -15.32
CA LYS A 263 -22.86 13.24 -14.48
C LYS A 263 -21.95 14.41 -14.15
N LEU A 264 -21.55 14.51 -12.87
CA LEU A 264 -20.52 15.48 -12.47
C LEU A 264 -19.19 15.15 -13.13
N ARG A 265 -18.58 16.13 -13.75
CA ARG A 265 -17.32 16.03 -14.45
C ARG A 265 -16.21 16.66 -13.63
N ILE A 266 -15.27 15.84 -13.11
CA ILE A 266 -14.24 16.26 -12.17
C ILE A 266 -12.88 16.21 -12.85
N ALA A 267 -12.21 17.36 -12.93
CA ALA A 267 -10.83 17.44 -13.37
C ALA A 267 -9.90 17.00 -12.25
N VAL A 268 -8.99 16.08 -12.54
CA VAL A 268 -8.06 15.51 -11.57
C VAL A 268 -6.63 15.76 -12.02
N ALA A 269 -5.87 16.52 -11.25
CA ALA A 269 -4.45 16.74 -11.50
C ALA A 269 -3.69 15.42 -11.30
N LYS A 270 -2.94 14.98 -12.33
CA LYS A 270 -2.17 13.75 -12.26
C LYS A 270 -0.92 13.82 -13.14
N ASP A 271 0.22 14.08 -12.51
CA ASP A 271 1.53 14.08 -13.14
C ASP A 271 2.64 13.83 -12.10
N ALA A 272 3.90 14.18 -12.40
CA ALA A 272 5.00 14.00 -11.46
C ALA A 272 4.93 14.97 -10.26
N ALA A 273 4.28 16.12 -10.41
CA ALA A 273 4.10 17.09 -9.32
C ALA A 273 2.87 16.74 -8.44
N PHE A 274 1.82 16.14 -9.03
CA PHE A 274 0.57 15.79 -8.37
C PHE A 274 0.33 14.29 -8.49
N CYS A 275 0.89 13.51 -7.59
CA CYS A 275 0.92 12.05 -7.68
C CYS A 275 0.47 11.30 -6.42
N PHE A 276 0.16 11.97 -5.30
CA PHE A 276 -0.28 11.33 -4.07
C PHE A 276 -1.78 11.04 -4.11
N LEU A 277 -2.14 10.06 -4.91
CA LEU A 277 -3.51 9.64 -5.16
C LEU A 277 -3.78 8.26 -4.57
N TYR A 278 -4.86 8.12 -3.81
CA TYR A 278 -5.45 6.81 -3.55
C TYR A 278 -6.35 6.43 -4.72
N GLU A 279 -6.04 5.33 -5.40
CA GLU A 279 -6.88 4.84 -6.50
C GLU A 279 -8.29 4.50 -6.02
N ASP A 280 -8.42 4.04 -4.77
CA ASP A 280 -9.70 3.74 -4.14
C ASP A 280 -10.61 4.99 -4.06
N ASN A 281 -10.06 6.20 -3.86
CA ASN A 281 -10.82 7.45 -3.92
C ASN A 281 -11.35 7.75 -5.33
N LEU A 282 -10.54 7.49 -6.36
CA LEU A 282 -10.96 7.66 -7.75
C LEU A 282 -12.01 6.62 -8.15
N GLU A 283 -11.85 5.37 -7.70
CA GLU A 283 -12.85 4.32 -7.91
C GLU A 283 -14.18 4.68 -7.23
N TYR A 284 -14.13 5.22 -6.00
CA TYR A 284 -15.30 5.68 -5.28
C TYR A 284 -16.06 6.79 -6.01
N LEU A 285 -15.35 7.80 -6.53
CA LEU A 285 -15.98 8.86 -7.33
C LEU A 285 -16.64 8.32 -8.60
N ARG A 286 -15.97 7.40 -9.31
CA ARG A 286 -16.54 6.74 -10.51
C ARG A 286 -17.77 5.92 -10.16
N ALA A 287 -17.74 5.17 -9.05
CA ALA A 287 -18.86 4.37 -8.58
C ALA A 287 -20.08 5.24 -8.22
N ASN A 288 -19.83 6.46 -7.76
CA ASN A 288 -20.89 7.46 -7.49
C ASN A 288 -21.28 8.29 -8.72
N GLY A 289 -20.93 7.85 -9.93
CA GLY A 289 -21.39 8.42 -11.17
C GLY A 289 -20.57 9.59 -11.71
N CYS A 290 -19.45 9.95 -11.08
CA CYS A 290 -18.60 11.03 -11.59
C CYS A 290 -17.80 10.60 -12.84
N GLU A 291 -17.66 11.49 -13.79
CA GLU A 291 -16.69 11.41 -14.88
C GLU A 291 -15.38 12.04 -14.44
N LEU A 292 -14.28 11.28 -14.44
CA LEU A 292 -12.95 11.80 -14.06
C LEU A 292 -12.14 12.12 -15.30
N VAL A 293 -11.72 13.36 -15.43
CA VAL A 293 -10.90 13.86 -16.54
C VAL A 293 -9.53 14.25 -16.00
N PHE A 294 -8.49 13.51 -16.39
CA PHE A 294 -7.13 13.77 -15.92
C PHE A 294 -6.46 14.87 -16.74
N PHE A 295 -5.69 15.72 -16.07
CA PHE A 295 -4.86 16.73 -16.69
C PHE A 295 -3.51 16.84 -15.96
N SER A 296 -2.50 17.38 -16.66
CA SER A 296 -1.16 17.57 -16.11
C SER A 296 -0.87 19.05 -15.88
N PRO A 297 -0.80 19.53 -14.63
CA PRO A 297 -0.36 20.89 -14.34
C PRO A 297 1.04 21.25 -14.87
N LEU A 298 1.89 20.24 -15.14
CA LEU A 298 3.23 20.45 -15.68
C LEU A 298 3.22 20.70 -17.20
N SER A 299 2.29 20.10 -17.96
CA SER A 299 2.33 20.12 -19.43
C SER A 299 1.13 20.80 -20.07
N ASP A 300 -0.06 20.64 -19.47
CA ASP A 300 -1.29 21.18 -20.05
C ASP A 300 -1.39 22.68 -19.82
N LYS A 301 -1.87 23.39 -20.83
CA LYS A 301 -1.99 24.86 -20.78
C LYS A 301 -3.36 25.34 -20.35
N LYS A 302 -4.36 24.43 -20.32
CA LYS A 302 -5.74 24.72 -19.96
C LYS A 302 -6.33 23.60 -19.14
N LEU A 303 -7.35 23.93 -18.36
CA LEU A 303 -8.20 22.94 -17.71
C LEU A 303 -9.03 22.17 -18.74
N PRO A 304 -9.44 20.93 -18.44
CA PRO A 304 -10.46 20.24 -19.23
C PRO A 304 -11.76 21.07 -19.28
N GLU A 305 -12.42 21.06 -20.43
CA GLU A 305 -13.67 21.80 -20.61
C GLU A 305 -14.83 21.20 -19.81
N LYS A 306 -15.78 22.06 -19.43
CA LYS A 306 -17.05 21.69 -18.78
C LYS A 306 -16.83 20.84 -17.52
N ILE A 307 -15.99 21.29 -16.63
CA ILE A 307 -15.77 20.66 -15.33
C ILE A 307 -16.68 21.27 -14.27
N ASP A 308 -17.19 20.41 -13.38
CA ASP A 308 -18.00 20.79 -12.23
C ASP A 308 -17.17 20.86 -10.94
N GLY A 309 -15.98 20.23 -10.96
CA GLY A 309 -15.06 20.20 -9.83
C GLY A 309 -13.61 20.01 -10.23
N LEU A 310 -12.69 20.42 -9.35
CA LEU A 310 -11.25 20.34 -9.53
C LEU A 310 -10.62 19.67 -8.30
N LEU A 311 -9.82 18.60 -8.53
CA LEU A 311 -9.05 17.92 -7.50
C LEU A 311 -7.55 18.13 -7.75
N LEU A 312 -6.90 18.80 -6.81
CA LEU A 312 -5.45 18.98 -6.73
C LEU A 312 -4.94 18.20 -5.53
N TYR A 313 -4.37 17.03 -5.76
CA TYR A 313 -3.79 16.21 -4.71
C TYR A 313 -2.38 16.67 -4.34
N GLY A 314 -1.82 16.08 -3.30
CA GLY A 314 -0.40 16.23 -2.97
C GLY A 314 0.52 15.56 -3.98
N GLY A 315 1.82 15.71 -3.75
CA GLY A 315 2.88 15.15 -4.60
C GLY A 315 4.23 15.78 -4.28
N TYR A 316 4.96 16.12 -5.32
CA TYR A 316 6.26 16.78 -5.25
C TYR A 316 6.29 18.12 -6.02
N PRO A 317 5.34 19.03 -5.79
CA PRO A 317 5.30 20.31 -6.50
C PRO A 317 6.56 21.14 -6.26
N GLU A 318 7.22 20.98 -5.11
CA GLU A 318 8.47 21.66 -4.78
C GLU A 318 9.64 21.27 -5.69
N LEU A 319 9.63 20.07 -6.28
CA LEU A 319 10.63 19.63 -7.25
C LEU A 319 10.37 20.18 -8.66
N HIS A 320 9.17 20.70 -8.89
CA HIS A 320 8.69 21.17 -10.19
C HIS A 320 8.31 22.66 -10.19
N THR A 321 8.77 23.42 -9.20
CA THR A 321 8.39 24.82 -8.98
C THR A 321 8.56 25.70 -10.22
N LYS A 322 9.66 25.53 -10.97
CA LYS A 322 9.92 26.30 -12.19
C LYS A 322 8.84 26.06 -13.24
N ALA A 323 8.59 24.79 -13.59
CA ALA A 323 7.60 24.44 -14.62
C ALA A 323 6.19 24.87 -14.23
N LEU A 324 5.80 24.66 -12.95
CA LEU A 324 4.53 25.11 -12.43
C LEU A 324 4.39 26.64 -12.42
N SER A 325 5.47 27.37 -12.08
CA SER A 325 5.45 28.84 -12.06
C SER A 325 5.34 29.45 -13.46
N GLU A 326 5.97 28.84 -14.44
CA GLU A 326 5.97 29.28 -15.85
C GLU A 326 4.65 28.96 -16.59
N ASN A 327 3.82 28.08 -16.03
CA ASN A 327 2.52 27.74 -16.62
C ASN A 327 1.42 28.77 -16.21
N GLU A 328 1.63 30.03 -16.63
CA GLU A 328 0.78 31.15 -16.23
C GLU A 328 -0.65 31.03 -16.73
N THR A 329 -0.85 30.48 -17.92
CA THR A 329 -2.17 30.31 -18.52
C THR A 329 -3.05 29.42 -17.66
N LEU A 330 -2.55 28.22 -17.30
CA LEU A 330 -3.29 27.28 -16.46
C LEU A 330 -3.53 27.84 -15.04
N LYS A 331 -2.51 28.52 -14.46
CA LYS A 331 -2.66 29.16 -13.15
C LYS A 331 -3.76 30.22 -13.13
N SER A 332 -3.82 31.06 -14.18
CA SER A 332 -4.86 32.07 -14.31
C SER A 332 -6.24 31.46 -14.41
N GLU A 333 -6.37 30.39 -15.23
CA GLU A 333 -7.64 29.69 -15.41
C GLU A 333 -8.09 29.00 -14.11
N ILE A 334 -7.18 28.33 -13.38
CA ILE A 334 -7.49 27.78 -12.04
C ILE A 334 -7.94 28.89 -11.10
N LYS A 335 -7.23 30.03 -11.08
CA LYS A 335 -7.56 31.16 -10.22
C LYS A 335 -8.94 31.74 -10.53
N GLU A 336 -9.35 31.76 -11.78
CA GLU A 336 -10.69 32.23 -12.20
C GLU A 336 -11.80 31.31 -11.73
N GLN A 337 -11.53 30.01 -11.57
CA GLN A 337 -12.50 29.02 -11.07
C GLN A 337 -12.69 29.08 -9.54
N ILE A 338 -11.71 29.60 -8.78
CA ILE A 338 -11.74 29.64 -7.32
C ILE A 338 -12.73 30.66 -6.72
N PRO A 339 -13.04 31.84 -7.30
CA PRO A 339 -13.77 32.92 -6.61
C PRO A 339 -15.23 32.61 -6.30
N VAL A 340 -15.78 31.53 -6.77
CA VAL A 340 -17.24 31.30 -6.74
C VAL A 340 -17.64 30.22 -5.73
N SER A 341 -16.70 29.61 -4.98
CA SER A 341 -17.08 28.45 -4.23
C SER A 341 -16.24 28.16 -2.98
N TYR A 342 -16.80 27.39 -2.11
CA TYR A 342 -16.20 26.71 -0.98
C TYR A 342 -14.87 26.07 -1.35
N THR A 343 -13.77 26.59 -0.77
CA THR A 343 -12.48 25.94 -0.85
C THR A 343 -12.33 25.07 0.39
N HIS A 344 -12.40 23.76 0.24
CA HIS A 344 -11.95 22.84 1.27
C HIS A 344 -10.44 22.63 1.10
N LEU A 345 -9.65 23.18 2.01
CA LEU A 345 -8.25 22.81 2.20
C LEU A 345 -8.23 21.61 3.14
N THR A 346 -7.81 20.45 2.63
CA THR A 346 -7.49 19.27 3.42
C THR A 346 -6.01 19.23 3.75
#